data_ba790e471b2c880c07833c158e2164a1
#
_entry.id   ba790e471b2c880c07833c158e2164a1
#
_cell.length_a   1.000
_cell.length_b   1.000
_cell.length_c   1.000
_cell.angle_alpha   90.00
_cell.angle_beta   90.00
_cell.angle_gamma   90.00
#
_symmetry.space_group_name_H-M   'P 1'
#
loop_
_entity.id
_entity.type
_entity.pdbx_description
1 polymer ?
#
loop_
_entity_poly.entity_id
_entity_poly.type
_entity_poly.pdbx_seq_one_letter_code
_entity_poly.pdbx_strand_id
1 'polypeptide(L)'
;MAIAGGFGGLRLDEATQTFYDERQEPVHFTAMQRQLMLMFFADERHSLCKEDICEALWPKKPDASDTLYTLIRRLKPVLDKSSNLTITTERGGKYQLSDRCQSHS
;
A
#
# COMPACT_ATOMS: atom_id res chain seq x y z
N MET A 1 1.32 -0.06 -23.11
CA MET A 1 1.07 0.30 -21.69
C MET A 1 1.73 -0.75 -20.80
N ALA A 2 2.65 -0.33 -19.98
CA ALA A 2 3.40 -1.25 -19.13
C ALA A 2 2.75 -1.33 -17.75
N ILE A 3 1.88 -2.30 -17.57
CA ILE A 3 1.27 -2.54 -16.27
C ILE A 3 2.07 -3.62 -15.57
N ALA A 4 2.71 -3.26 -14.47
CA ALA A 4 3.61 -4.15 -13.75
C ALA A 4 2.89 -5.24 -12.99
N GLY A 5 1.61 -5.07 -12.73
CA GLY A 5 0.85 -6.08 -12.02
C GLY A 5 -0.40 -5.50 -11.44
N GLY A 6 -1.29 -6.38 -11.02
CA GLY A 6 -2.51 -6.00 -10.35
C GLY A 6 -2.70 -6.82 -9.10
N PHE A 7 -3.36 -6.24 -8.12
CA PHE A 7 -3.64 -6.92 -6.88
C PHE A 7 -4.87 -6.28 -6.24
N GLY A 8 -5.86 -7.10 -5.94
CA GLY A 8 -7.05 -6.65 -5.24
C GLY A 8 -7.86 -5.56 -5.95
N GLY A 9 -7.79 -5.52 -7.27
CA GLY A 9 -8.51 -4.53 -8.05
C GLY A 9 -7.71 -3.29 -8.38
N LEU A 10 -6.49 -3.18 -7.88
CA LEU A 10 -5.59 -2.09 -8.25
C LEU A 10 -4.57 -2.55 -9.26
N ARG A 11 -4.24 -1.70 -10.19
CA ARG A 11 -3.20 -1.94 -11.19
C ARG A 11 -2.19 -0.81 -11.13
N LEU A 12 -0.92 -1.17 -11.27
CA LEU A 12 0.16 -0.19 -11.26
C LEU A 12 0.70 0.01 -12.66
N ASP A 13 0.70 1.25 -13.10
CA ASP A 13 1.39 1.66 -14.32
C ASP A 13 2.78 2.15 -13.92
N GLU A 14 3.80 1.35 -14.21
CA GLU A 14 5.16 1.69 -13.82
C GLU A 14 5.72 2.91 -14.55
N ALA A 15 5.25 3.17 -15.77
CA ALA A 15 5.76 4.31 -16.53
C ALA A 15 5.43 5.63 -15.85
N THR A 16 4.24 5.73 -15.26
CA THR A 16 3.80 6.94 -14.58
C THR A 16 3.74 6.79 -13.08
N GLN A 17 3.97 5.56 -12.58
CA GLN A 17 3.84 5.21 -11.17
C GLN A 17 2.47 5.60 -10.62
N THR A 18 1.45 5.35 -11.42
CA THR A 18 0.08 5.68 -11.09
C THR A 18 -0.71 4.38 -10.89
N PHE A 19 -1.55 4.38 -9.86
CA PHE A 19 -2.44 3.26 -9.61
C PHE A 19 -3.81 3.53 -10.23
N TYR A 20 -4.38 2.49 -10.81
CA TYR A 20 -5.71 2.55 -11.43
C TYR A 20 -6.61 1.51 -10.78
N ASP A 21 -7.89 1.85 -10.65
CA ASP A 21 -8.87 0.92 -10.11
C ASP A 21 -9.43 0.01 -11.22
N GLU A 22 -10.43 -0.80 -10.87
CA GLU A 22 -11.03 -1.72 -11.83
C GLU A 22 -11.72 -1.02 -12.99
N ARG A 23 -12.11 0.22 -12.78
CA ARG A 23 -12.72 1.04 -13.82
C ARG A 23 -11.69 1.76 -14.67
N GLN A 24 -10.42 1.48 -14.43
CA GLN A 24 -9.30 2.11 -15.11
C GLN A 24 -9.21 3.61 -14.84
N GLU A 25 -9.72 4.04 -13.69
CA GLU A 25 -9.60 5.41 -13.26
C GLU A 25 -8.42 5.55 -12.32
N PRO A 26 -7.69 6.67 -12.40
CA PRO A 26 -6.55 6.85 -11.50
C PRO A 26 -7.01 7.03 -10.06
N VAL A 27 -6.32 6.35 -9.16
CA VAL A 27 -6.58 6.45 -7.74
C VAL A 27 -5.71 7.56 -7.16
N HIS A 28 -6.32 8.49 -6.46
CA HIS A 28 -5.61 9.64 -5.92
C HIS A 28 -5.01 9.32 -4.56
N PHE A 29 -3.72 9.03 -4.56
CA PHE A 29 -2.94 8.86 -3.34
C PHE A 29 -2.11 10.11 -3.09
N THR A 30 -1.88 10.43 -1.82
CA THR A 30 -0.86 11.42 -1.50
C THR A 30 0.51 10.85 -1.86
N ALA A 31 1.54 11.71 -1.88
CA ALA A 31 2.88 11.26 -2.24
C ALA A 31 3.36 10.14 -1.31
N MET A 32 3.12 10.27 0.00
CA MET A 32 3.52 9.24 0.96
C MET A 32 2.71 7.97 0.81
N GLN A 33 1.40 8.09 0.59
CA GLN A 33 0.54 6.93 0.37
C GLN A 33 0.99 6.16 -0.87
N ARG A 34 1.30 6.88 -1.94
CA ARG A 34 1.76 6.24 -3.17
C ARG A 34 3.08 5.51 -2.96
N GLN A 35 4.02 6.12 -2.24
CA GLN A 35 5.29 5.45 -1.98
C GLN A 35 5.11 4.18 -1.18
N LEU A 36 4.25 4.22 -0.17
CA LEU A 36 3.96 3.02 0.61
C LEU A 36 3.34 1.94 -0.25
N MET A 37 2.38 2.29 -1.10
CA MET A 37 1.76 1.33 -2.00
C MET A 37 2.76 0.74 -2.99
N LEU A 38 3.68 1.54 -3.48
CA LEU A 38 4.74 1.04 -4.37
C LEU A 38 5.61 0.02 -3.65
N MET A 39 5.93 0.25 -2.39
CA MET A 39 6.69 -0.69 -1.59
C MET A 39 5.94 -2.01 -1.42
N PHE A 40 4.65 -1.94 -1.12
CA PHE A 40 3.85 -3.16 -0.98
C PHE A 40 3.78 -3.93 -2.30
N PHE A 41 3.62 -3.23 -3.41
CA PHE A 41 3.52 -3.90 -4.71
C PHE A 41 4.86 -4.48 -5.16
N ALA A 42 5.97 -3.92 -4.70
CA ALA A 42 7.29 -4.44 -5.04
C ALA A 42 7.63 -5.71 -4.27
N ASP A 43 6.99 -5.95 -3.15
CA ASP A 43 7.25 -7.15 -2.35
C ASP A 43 6.39 -8.30 -2.85
N GLU A 44 6.98 -9.47 -2.98
CA GLU A 44 6.28 -10.65 -3.50
C GLU A 44 5.10 -11.06 -2.62
N ARG A 45 5.22 -10.87 -1.32
CA ARG A 45 4.19 -11.25 -0.37
C ARG A 45 3.31 -10.08 0.06
N HIS A 46 3.61 -8.90 -0.47
CA HIS A 46 2.90 -7.67 -0.09
C HIS A 46 2.92 -7.46 1.42
N SER A 47 4.09 -7.73 2.01
CA SER A 47 4.29 -7.65 3.45
C SER A 47 5.53 -6.82 3.73
N LEU A 48 5.43 -5.88 4.65
CA LEU A 48 6.54 -4.97 4.96
C LEU A 48 6.72 -4.86 6.46
N CYS A 49 7.97 -4.77 6.89
CA CYS A 49 8.29 -4.51 8.29
C CYS A 49 8.13 -3.01 8.58
N LYS A 50 7.67 -2.71 9.78
CA LYS A 50 7.52 -1.32 10.21
C LYS A 50 8.83 -0.56 10.09
N GLU A 51 9.93 -1.16 10.50
CA GLU A 51 11.24 -0.53 10.44
C GLU A 51 11.64 -0.20 9.02
N ASP A 52 11.38 -1.11 8.09
CA ASP A 52 11.71 -0.88 6.68
C ASP A 52 10.91 0.27 6.10
N ILE A 53 9.64 0.34 6.45
CA ILE A 53 8.77 1.42 5.97
C ILE A 53 9.25 2.76 6.51
N CYS A 54 9.50 2.81 7.81
CA CYS A 54 9.93 4.06 8.45
C CYS A 54 11.27 4.53 7.90
N GLU A 55 12.19 3.60 7.68
CA GLU A 55 13.49 3.96 7.15
C GLU A 55 13.38 4.47 5.71
N ALA A 56 12.50 3.89 4.92
CA ALA A 56 12.33 4.29 3.53
C ALA A 56 11.63 5.64 3.38
N LEU A 57 10.59 5.87 4.19
CA LEU A 57 9.77 7.06 4.05
C LEU A 57 10.26 8.24 4.91
N TRP A 58 10.82 7.94 6.07
CA TRP A 58 11.28 8.97 7.00
C TRP A 58 12.66 8.62 7.55
N PRO A 59 13.70 8.60 6.69
CA PRO A 59 15.02 8.13 7.13
C PRO A 59 15.67 9.01 8.19
N LYS A 60 15.25 10.26 8.30
CA LYS A 60 15.82 11.17 9.28
C LYS A 60 15.03 11.29 10.57
N LYS A 61 13.92 10.57 10.66
CA LYS A 61 13.06 10.62 11.84
C LYS A 61 13.35 9.44 12.74
N PRO A 62 13.80 9.68 13.98
CA PRO A 62 14.21 8.56 14.85
C PRO A 62 13.07 7.63 15.25
N ASP A 63 11.86 8.16 15.37
CA ASP A 63 10.70 7.34 15.68
C ASP A 63 9.51 7.84 14.87
N ALA A 64 9.16 7.09 13.85
CA ALA A 64 8.08 7.44 12.95
C ALA A 64 6.85 6.54 13.13
N SER A 65 6.77 5.82 14.25
CA SER A 65 5.67 4.87 14.47
C SER A 65 4.30 5.54 14.41
N ASP A 66 4.14 6.67 15.07
CA ASP A 66 2.88 7.39 15.08
C ASP A 66 2.57 7.95 13.69
N THR A 67 3.59 8.43 12.99
CA THR A 67 3.44 8.96 11.66
C THR A 67 2.97 7.85 10.70
N LEU A 68 3.58 6.68 10.81
CA LEU A 68 3.20 5.53 9.99
C LEU A 68 1.77 5.08 10.31
N TYR A 69 1.43 5.02 11.58
CA TYR A 69 0.08 4.64 11.99
C TYR A 69 -0.96 5.58 11.37
N THR A 70 -0.69 6.88 11.41
CA THR A 70 -1.59 7.87 10.83
C THR A 70 -1.69 7.71 9.32
N LEU A 71 -0.56 7.47 8.67
CA LEU A 71 -0.52 7.26 7.21
C LEU A 71 -1.40 6.07 6.82
N ILE A 72 -1.25 4.95 7.51
CA ILE A 72 -2.02 3.75 7.21
C ILE A 72 -3.51 3.97 7.51
N ARG A 73 -3.80 4.63 8.61
CA ARG A 73 -5.18 4.92 8.98
C ARG A 73 -5.90 5.76 7.93
N ARG A 74 -5.17 6.69 7.30
CA ARG A 74 -5.75 7.52 6.24
C ARG A 74 -5.78 6.81 4.90
N LEU A 75 -4.91 5.84 4.71
CA LEU A 75 -4.85 5.07 3.47
C LEU A 75 -5.98 4.05 3.38
N LYS A 76 -6.37 3.46 4.50
CA LYS A 76 -7.40 2.40 4.49
C LYS A 76 -8.71 2.83 3.82
N PRO A 77 -9.29 4.01 4.12
CA PRO A 77 -10.52 4.42 3.44
C PRO A 77 -10.35 4.58 1.94
N VAL A 78 -9.19 5.04 1.49
CA VAL A 78 -8.92 5.17 0.06
C VAL A 78 -8.90 3.79 -0.59
N LEU A 79 -8.29 2.82 0.05
CA LEU A 79 -8.27 1.45 -0.45
C LEU A 79 -9.66 0.83 -0.47
N ASP A 80 -10.46 1.09 0.56
CA ASP A 80 -11.82 0.57 0.62
C ASP A 80 -12.68 1.07 -0.55
N LYS A 81 -12.49 2.32 -0.95
CA LYS A 81 -13.26 2.91 -2.04
C LYS A 81 -12.77 2.47 -3.41
N SER A 82 -11.47 2.26 -3.55
CA SER A 82 -10.84 2.08 -4.85
C SER A 82 -10.55 0.62 -5.17
N SER A 83 -10.59 -0.25 -4.16
CA SER A 83 -10.15 -1.62 -4.35
C SER A 83 -10.74 -2.52 -3.29
N ASN A 84 -10.37 -3.80 -3.36
CA ASN A 84 -10.71 -4.78 -2.34
C ASN A 84 -9.57 -5.00 -1.36
N LEU A 85 -8.62 -4.08 -1.32
CA LEU A 85 -7.45 -4.24 -0.48
C LEU A 85 -7.65 -3.67 0.91
N THR A 86 -6.96 -4.26 1.86
CA THR A 86 -6.89 -3.74 3.22
C THR A 86 -5.48 -3.99 3.75
N ILE A 87 -5.11 -3.23 4.76
CA ILE A 87 -3.81 -3.38 5.42
C ILE A 87 -4.06 -3.90 6.82
N THR A 88 -3.43 -5.03 7.14
CA THR A 88 -3.53 -5.63 8.47
C THR A 88 -2.18 -5.61 9.14
N THR A 89 -2.20 -5.57 10.47
CA THR A 89 -0.99 -5.60 11.28
C THR A 89 -0.77 -7.01 11.78
N GLU A 90 0.43 -7.53 11.56
CA GLU A 90 0.79 -8.85 12.03
C GLU A 90 1.75 -8.76 13.20
N ARG A 91 1.97 -9.88 13.87
CA ARG A 91 2.90 -9.95 14.99
C ARG A 91 4.30 -9.55 14.52
N GLY A 92 5.04 -8.91 15.40
CA GLY A 92 6.39 -8.49 15.09
C GLY A 92 6.48 -7.17 14.35
N GLY A 93 5.39 -6.44 14.27
CA GLY A 93 5.39 -5.13 13.64
C GLY A 93 5.39 -5.16 12.13
N LYS A 94 4.86 -6.20 11.54
CA LYS A 94 4.71 -6.28 10.10
C LYS A 94 3.34 -5.84 9.66
N TYR A 95 3.30 -5.21 8.49
CA TYR A 95 2.05 -4.83 7.84
C TYR A 95 1.86 -5.68 6.60
N GLN A 96 0.63 -6.13 6.39
CA GLN A 96 0.29 -6.99 5.26
C GLN A 96 -0.80 -6.34 4.43
N LEU A 97 -0.55 -6.21 3.13
CA LEU A 97 -1.58 -5.78 2.19
C LEU A 97 -2.31 -7.03 1.71
N SER A 98 -3.60 -7.08 1.92
CA SER A 98 -4.40 -8.28 1.64
C SER A 98 -5.61 -7.93 0.80
N ASP A 99 -6.04 -8.90 -0.02
CA ASP A 99 -7.26 -8.80 -0.79
C ASP A 99 -8.42 -9.35 0.04
N ARG A 100 -9.37 -8.51 0.38
CA ARG A 100 -10.51 -8.92 1.22
C ARG A 100 -11.38 -9.96 0.55
N CYS A 101 -11.44 -9.95 -0.77
CA CYS A 101 -12.24 -10.93 -1.51
C CYS A 101 -11.67 -12.34 -1.42
N GLN A 102 -10.39 -12.46 -1.12
CA GLN A 102 -9.72 -13.76 -1.00
C GLN A 102 -9.52 -14.19 0.45
N SER A 103 -10.02 -13.41 1.40
CA SER A 103 -9.77 -13.68 2.81
C SER A 103 -10.63 -14.79 3.39
N HIS A 104 -11.69 -15.15 2.73
CA HIS A 104 -12.49 -16.27 3.19
C HIS A 104 -11.91 -17.56 2.64
N SER A 105 -11.92 -18.56 3.42
CA SER A 105 -11.45 -19.88 2.99
C SER A 105 -12.58 -20.65 2.34
#